data_fb3cba6746749947d9b151053e99cdb0
#
_entry.id   fb3cba6746749947d9b151053e99cdb0
#
_cell.length_a   1.000
_cell.length_b   1.000
_cell.length_c   1.000
_cell.angle_alpha   90.00
_cell.angle_beta   90.00
_cell.angle_gamma   90.00
#
_symmetry.space_group_name_H-M   'P 1'
#
loop_
_entity.id
_entity.type
_entity.pdbx_description
1 polymer ?
#
loop_
_entity_poly.entity_id
_entity_poly.type
_entity_poly.pdbx_seq_one_letter_code
_entity_poly.pdbx_strand_id
1 'polypeptide(L)'
;MRRRQFLAATSAALSVTALPMAARAGVRRYAVTAAPASQKLGGADRPATGLWLYDGVSPGPMIEAERGDDLEVVFTNRLDVPTTMHWHGIRNLNEMDGVPDLTQAAVEPGESFAYRFPLRDSGTFWYHAHNKGWEQLARGLYGPLVVREPGTAAGGTDITLVADDWRLGDDYLSLIHI
;
A
#
# COMPACT_ATOMS: atom_id res chain seq x y z
N MET A 1 6.99 -21.81 -60.86
CA MET A 1 7.38 -20.83 -59.82
C MET A 1 8.84 -20.45 -59.98
N ARG A 2 9.15 -19.16 -60.16
CA ARG A 2 10.56 -18.73 -60.35
C ARG A 2 11.24 -18.63 -58.97
N ARG A 3 12.51 -19.07 -58.84
CA ARG A 3 13.30 -19.06 -57.62
C ARG A 3 13.17 -17.76 -56.78
N ARG A 4 13.06 -16.63 -57.46
CA ARG A 4 12.88 -15.31 -56.81
C ARG A 4 11.54 -15.15 -56.07
N GLN A 5 10.48 -15.81 -56.55
CA GLN A 5 9.16 -15.76 -55.91
C GLN A 5 9.09 -16.66 -54.68
N PHE A 6 9.86 -17.75 -54.67
CA PHE A 6 9.99 -18.61 -53.50
C PHE A 6 10.78 -17.93 -52.36
N LEU A 7 11.89 -17.26 -52.70
CA LEU A 7 12.68 -16.52 -51.72
C LEU A 7 11.96 -15.30 -51.14
N ALA A 8 11.12 -14.62 -51.93
CA ALA A 8 10.29 -13.53 -51.45
C ALA A 8 9.15 -14.01 -50.51
N ALA A 9 8.60 -15.21 -50.78
CA ALA A 9 7.57 -15.78 -49.93
C ALA A 9 8.11 -16.28 -48.58
N THR A 10 9.37 -16.81 -48.57
CA THR A 10 10.03 -17.27 -47.30
C THR A 10 10.52 -16.12 -46.43
N SER A 11 10.86 -14.94 -47.02
CA SER A 11 11.25 -13.76 -46.20
C SER A 11 10.07 -13.07 -45.53
N ALA A 12 8.84 -13.22 -46.08
CA ALA A 12 7.63 -12.67 -45.47
C ALA A 12 7.08 -13.51 -44.30
N ALA A 13 7.50 -14.78 -44.18
CA ALA A 13 7.00 -15.70 -43.15
C ALA A 13 7.80 -15.68 -41.82
N LEU A 14 8.89 -14.92 -41.73
CA LEU A 14 9.79 -14.89 -40.58
C LEU A 14 9.74 -13.59 -39.75
N SER A 15 8.83 -12.69 -40.08
CA SER A 15 8.53 -11.55 -39.21
C SER A 15 7.35 -11.88 -38.26
N VAL A 16 7.51 -12.95 -37.48
CA VAL A 16 6.76 -13.05 -36.24
C VAL A 16 7.39 -12.01 -35.31
N THR A 17 6.91 -10.76 -35.40
CA THR A 17 7.11 -9.80 -34.37
C THR A 17 6.57 -10.43 -33.11
N ALA A 18 7.44 -10.81 -32.18
CA ALA A 18 7.04 -11.09 -30.80
C ALA A 18 6.37 -9.83 -30.30
N LEU A 19 5.05 -9.78 -30.42
CA LEU A 19 4.26 -8.77 -29.73
C LEU A 19 4.65 -8.92 -28.27
N PRO A 20 5.07 -7.83 -27.60
CA PRO A 20 5.33 -7.91 -26.16
C PRO A 20 4.03 -8.46 -25.55
N MET A 21 4.12 -9.64 -24.93
CA MET A 21 3.03 -10.14 -24.11
C MET A 21 2.81 -9.06 -23.06
N ALA A 22 1.71 -8.30 -23.19
CA ALA A 22 1.33 -7.37 -22.14
C ALA A 22 1.32 -8.17 -20.84
N ALA A 23 2.11 -7.75 -19.87
CA ALA A 23 2.09 -8.35 -18.55
C ALA A 23 0.62 -8.36 -18.11
N ARG A 24 0.10 -9.55 -17.84
CA ARG A 24 -1.31 -9.71 -17.48
C ARG A 24 -1.46 -9.09 -16.11
N ALA A 25 -2.26 -8.02 -16.01
CA ALA A 25 -2.59 -7.40 -14.74
C ALA A 25 -3.03 -8.47 -13.74
N GLY A 26 -2.36 -8.55 -12.61
CA GLY A 26 -2.70 -9.43 -11.50
C GLY A 26 -3.69 -8.78 -10.56
N VAL A 27 -4.26 -9.56 -9.63
CA VAL A 27 -5.00 -9.01 -8.50
C VAL A 27 -4.16 -9.27 -7.25
N ARG A 28 -3.72 -8.19 -6.59
CA ARG A 28 -2.99 -8.25 -5.31
C ARG A 28 -3.97 -8.08 -4.17
N ARG A 29 -4.06 -9.07 -3.28
CA ARG A 29 -5.02 -9.11 -2.19
C ARG A 29 -4.33 -9.04 -0.85
N TYR A 30 -4.81 -8.11 -0.01
CA TYR A 30 -4.33 -7.92 1.35
C TYR A 30 -5.52 -7.82 2.30
N ALA A 31 -5.28 -8.17 3.55
CA ALA A 31 -6.17 -7.87 4.67
C ALA A 31 -5.36 -7.05 5.68
N VAL A 32 -5.89 -5.92 6.13
CA VAL A 32 -5.20 -5.03 7.08
C VAL A 32 -6.18 -4.66 8.18
N THR A 33 -5.74 -4.80 9.43
CA THR A 33 -6.56 -4.50 10.61
C THR A 33 -5.95 -3.35 11.40
N ALA A 34 -6.71 -2.28 11.65
CA ALA A 34 -6.35 -1.26 12.62
C ALA A 34 -6.81 -1.67 14.01
N ALA A 35 -5.91 -1.72 14.98
CA ALA A 35 -6.23 -2.12 16.34
C ALA A 35 -5.32 -1.42 17.38
N PRO A 36 -5.77 -1.29 18.65
CA PRO A 36 -4.87 -0.96 19.75
C PRO A 36 -3.77 -2.03 19.87
N ALA A 37 -2.54 -1.57 20.03
CA ALA A 37 -1.36 -2.42 20.19
C ALA A 37 -0.31 -1.72 21.05
N SER A 38 0.83 -2.35 21.27
CA SER A 38 1.97 -1.72 21.93
C SER A 38 3.28 -2.13 21.28
N GLN A 39 4.20 -1.18 21.16
CA GLN A 39 5.52 -1.41 20.57
C GLN A 39 6.59 -0.65 21.37
N LYS A 40 7.79 -1.20 21.47
CA LYS A 40 8.94 -0.53 22.07
C LYS A 40 9.58 0.40 21.07
N LEU A 41 9.38 1.70 21.21
CA LEU A 41 9.92 2.72 20.30
C LEU A 41 11.33 3.16 20.67
N GLY A 42 11.70 3.10 21.94
CA GLY A 42 12.99 3.58 22.47
C GLY A 42 14.09 2.52 22.61
N GLY A 43 13.92 1.33 22.01
CA GLY A 43 14.86 0.21 22.11
C GLY A 43 14.40 -0.88 23.10
N ALA A 44 15.19 -1.96 23.18
CA ALA A 44 14.80 -3.18 23.89
C ALA A 44 14.59 -2.98 25.41
N ASP A 45 15.35 -2.05 26.01
CA ASP A 45 15.35 -1.80 27.46
C ASP A 45 14.31 -0.75 27.91
N ARG A 46 13.50 -0.24 26.97
CA ARG A 46 12.49 0.77 27.26
C ARG A 46 11.10 0.16 27.35
N PRO A 47 10.18 0.80 28.12
CA PRO A 47 8.79 0.38 28.17
C PRO A 47 8.14 0.36 26.77
N ALA A 48 7.11 -0.44 26.62
CA ALA A 48 6.30 -0.41 25.40
C ALA A 48 5.33 0.78 25.44
N THR A 49 5.20 1.46 24.32
CA THR A 49 4.25 2.57 24.11
C THR A 49 2.94 2.02 23.59
N GLY A 50 1.80 2.47 24.16
CA GLY A 50 0.47 2.18 23.65
C GLY A 50 0.22 2.94 22.35
N LEU A 51 -0.15 2.24 21.30
CA LEU A 51 -0.28 2.76 19.93
C LEU A 51 -1.58 2.25 19.29
N TRP A 52 -1.92 2.79 18.14
CA TRP A 52 -2.86 2.20 17.21
C TRP A 52 -2.07 1.75 15.98
N LEU A 53 -2.10 0.47 15.67
CA LEU A 53 -1.24 -0.08 14.63
C LEU A 53 -2.03 -0.86 13.58
N TYR A 54 -1.55 -0.84 12.36
CA TYR A 54 -1.97 -1.79 11.35
C TYR A 54 -1.27 -3.14 11.58
N ASP A 55 -2.07 -4.20 11.78
CA ASP A 55 -1.62 -5.57 12.08
C ASP A 55 -0.58 -5.67 13.22
N GLY A 56 -0.65 -4.74 14.17
CA GLY A 56 0.16 -4.75 15.39
C GLY A 56 1.62 -4.35 15.23
N VAL A 57 2.01 -3.75 14.10
CA VAL A 57 3.40 -3.33 13.81
C VAL A 57 3.47 -1.88 13.35
N SER A 58 4.58 -1.19 13.63
CA SER A 58 4.89 0.14 13.10
C SER A 58 6.30 0.13 12.49
N PRO A 59 6.45 0.64 11.26
CA PRO A 59 5.37 0.96 10.33
C PRO A 59 4.50 -0.25 10.03
N GLY A 60 3.26 -0.03 9.60
CA GLY A 60 2.32 -1.07 9.18
C GLY A 60 2.89 -1.95 8.05
N PRO A 61 2.27 -3.09 7.74
CA PRO A 61 2.76 -4.03 6.73
C PRO A 61 3.05 -3.37 5.39
N MET A 62 4.16 -3.71 4.76
CA MET A 62 4.45 -3.26 3.40
C MET A 62 3.49 -3.94 2.42
N ILE A 63 2.76 -3.14 1.65
CA ILE A 63 1.94 -3.60 0.53
C ILE A 63 2.80 -3.50 -0.73
N GLU A 64 2.93 -4.60 -1.47
CA GLU A 64 3.70 -4.66 -2.72
C GLU A 64 2.84 -5.11 -3.89
N ALA A 65 2.99 -4.42 -5.02
CA ALA A 65 2.30 -4.72 -6.26
C ALA A 65 3.13 -4.28 -7.47
N GLU A 66 2.65 -4.57 -8.67
CA GLU A 66 3.22 -4.06 -9.91
C GLU A 66 2.28 -3.05 -10.58
N ARG A 67 2.84 -2.09 -11.29
CA ARG A 67 2.02 -1.17 -12.10
C ARG A 67 1.18 -1.96 -13.10
N GLY A 68 -0.12 -1.70 -13.11
CA GLY A 68 -1.10 -2.42 -13.91
C GLY A 68 -1.86 -3.50 -13.15
N ASP A 69 -1.43 -3.88 -11.94
CA ASP A 69 -2.22 -4.74 -11.06
C ASP A 69 -3.47 -4.02 -10.55
N ASP A 70 -4.50 -4.79 -10.21
CA ASP A 70 -5.60 -4.34 -9.36
C ASP A 70 -5.24 -4.64 -7.89
N LEU A 71 -5.28 -3.61 -7.05
CA LEU A 71 -5.11 -3.76 -5.60
C LEU A 71 -6.48 -3.96 -4.94
N GLU A 72 -6.59 -5.03 -4.14
CA GLU A 72 -7.74 -5.30 -3.27
C GLU A 72 -7.26 -5.34 -1.82
N VAL A 73 -7.78 -4.46 -0.97
CA VAL A 73 -7.46 -4.46 0.47
C VAL A 73 -8.74 -4.51 1.28
N VAL A 74 -8.92 -5.58 2.04
CA VAL A 74 -9.98 -5.66 3.04
C VAL A 74 -9.45 -5.04 4.33
N PHE A 75 -9.92 -3.84 4.61
CA PHE A 75 -9.59 -3.10 5.82
C PHE A 75 -10.62 -3.38 6.91
N THR A 76 -10.16 -3.69 8.14
CA THR A 76 -11.03 -3.94 9.31
C THR A 76 -10.67 -2.97 10.43
N ASN A 77 -11.65 -2.25 10.95
CA ASN A 77 -11.49 -1.37 12.09
C ASN A 77 -11.77 -2.12 13.40
N ARG A 78 -10.75 -2.33 14.23
CA ARG A 78 -10.85 -2.85 15.60
C ARG A 78 -10.48 -1.82 16.67
N LEU A 79 -10.46 -0.54 16.30
CA LEU A 79 -10.38 0.55 17.24
C LEU A 79 -11.76 0.78 17.86
N ASP A 80 -11.82 1.59 18.90
CA ASP A 80 -13.05 2.08 19.55
C ASP A 80 -13.58 3.40 18.94
N VAL A 81 -12.95 3.86 17.86
CA VAL A 81 -13.29 5.07 17.12
C VAL A 81 -13.40 4.80 15.62
N PRO A 82 -14.18 5.60 14.87
CA PRO A 82 -14.24 5.50 13.42
C PRO A 82 -12.89 5.82 12.78
N THR A 83 -12.56 5.14 11.68
CA THR A 83 -11.33 5.37 10.92
C THR A 83 -11.53 5.12 9.42
N THR A 84 -10.55 5.45 8.60
CA THR A 84 -10.47 5.10 7.16
C THR A 84 -9.03 4.79 6.81
N MET A 85 -8.80 4.25 5.62
CA MET A 85 -7.47 4.08 5.05
C MET A 85 -7.37 4.87 3.75
N HIS A 86 -6.51 5.88 3.72
CA HIS A 86 -6.21 6.70 2.55
C HIS A 86 -4.93 6.23 1.87
N TRP A 87 -4.88 6.35 0.55
CA TRP A 87 -3.78 5.92 -0.33
C TRP A 87 -3.01 7.13 -0.84
N HIS A 88 -2.05 7.57 -0.06
CA HIS A 88 -1.35 8.82 -0.31
C HIS A 88 -0.44 8.75 -1.53
N GLY A 89 -0.67 9.65 -2.47
CA GLY A 89 0.10 9.78 -3.70
C GLY A 89 -0.38 8.90 -4.86
N ILE A 90 -1.38 8.05 -4.65
CA ILE A 90 -1.97 7.21 -5.70
C ILE A 90 -3.04 7.99 -6.48
N ARG A 91 -3.02 7.89 -7.81
CA ARG A 91 -4.14 8.33 -8.66
C ARG A 91 -5.28 7.34 -8.57
N ASN A 92 -6.14 7.53 -7.60
CA ASN A 92 -7.19 6.59 -7.24
C ASN A 92 -8.55 6.88 -7.90
N LEU A 93 -9.49 5.93 -7.75
CA LEU A 93 -10.91 6.18 -7.92
C LEU A 93 -11.41 6.97 -6.71
N ASN A 94 -12.27 7.97 -6.95
CA ASN A 94 -12.72 8.85 -5.86
C ASN A 94 -13.34 8.07 -4.69
N GLU A 95 -14.19 7.09 -4.96
CA GLU A 95 -14.86 6.24 -3.98
C GLU A 95 -13.93 5.30 -3.21
N MET A 96 -12.67 5.19 -3.65
CA MET A 96 -11.64 4.34 -3.03
C MET A 96 -10.53 5.16 -2.37
N ASP A 97 -10.65 6.47 -2.30
CA ASP A 97 -9.59 7.36 -1.80
C ASP A 97 -9.48 7.39 -0.27
N GLY A 98 -10.49 6.92 0.44
CA GLY A 98 -10.44 6.75 1.89
C GLY A 98 -10.57 8.04 2.71
N VAL A 99 -11.17 9.09 2.15
CA VAL A 99 -11.40 10.36 2.84
C VAL A 99 -12.82 10.38 3.43
N PRO A 100 -12.97 10.39 4.77
CA PRO A 100 -14.29 10.36 5.40
C PRO A 100 -15.09 11.61 5.05
N ASP A 101 -16.41 11.45 4.94
CA ASP A 101 -17.40 12.49 4.60
C ASP A 101 -17.26 13.11 3.20
N LEU A 102 -16.23 12.71 2.44
CA LEU A 102 -16.00 13.18 1.07
C LEU A 102 -16.07 12.04 0.04
N THR A 103 -15.33 10.96 0.23
CA THR A 103 -15.27 9.85 -0.72
C THR A 103 -15.97 8.60 -0.22
N GLN A 104 -16.12 8.46 1.09
CA GLN A 104 -16.81 7.35 1.75
C GLN A 104 -17.26 7.75 3.16
N ALA A 105 -18.12 6.96 3.77
CA ALA A 105 -18.34 7.03 5.21
C ALA A 105 -17.11 6.48 5.96
N ALA A 106 -16.86 6.97 7.18
CA ALA A 106 -15.87 6.36 8.05
C ALA A 106 -16.27 4.89 8.35
N VAL A 107 -15.27 4.03 8.53
CA VAL A 107 -15.46 2.65 8.93
C VAL A 107 -15.62 2.62 10.45
N GLU A 108 -16.81 2.24 10.91
CA GLU A 108 -17.14 2.23 12.33
C GLU A 108 -16.40 1.10 13.09
N PRO A 109 -16.29 1.18 14.42
CA PRO A 109 -15.73 0.10 15.24
C PRO A 109 -16.36 -1.27 14.95
N GLY A 110 -15.52 -2.26 14.63
CA GLY A 110 -15.94 -3.62 14.28
C GLY A 110 -16.31 -3.83 12.82
N GLU A 111 -16.42 -2.78 12.03
CA GLU A 111 -16.75 -2.86 10.61
C GLU A 111 -15.53 -3.06 9.71
N SER A 112 -15.80 -3.36 8.44
CA SER A 112 -14.77 -3.51 7.41
C SER A 112 -15.18 -2.79 6.13
N PHE A 113 -14.17 -2.34 5.36
CA PHE A 113 -14.34 -1.75 4.03
C PHE A 113 -13.40 -2.41 3.04
N ALA A 114 -13.87 -2.69 1.82
CA ALA A 114 -13.05 -3.29 0.77
C ALA A 114 -12.62 -2.21 -0.24
N TYR A 115 -11.37 -1.81 -0.19
CA TYR A 115 -10.75 -0.96 -1.21
C TYR A 115 -10.39 -1.80 -2.43
N ARG A 116 -10.74 -1.32 -3.64
CA ARG A 116 -10.40 -1.98 -4.89
C ARG A 116 -10.16 -0.95 -5.99
N PHE A 117 -8.94 -0.89 -6.51
CA PHE A 117 -8.57 0.06 -7.54
C PHE A 117 -7.36 -0.40 -8.36
N PRO A 118 -7.25 0.05 -9.64
CA PRO A 118 -6.09 -0.24 -10.47
C PRO A 118 -4.89 0.63 -10.09
N LEU A 119 -3.71 0.03 -10.05
CA LEU A 119 -2.44 0.72 -9.83
C LEU A 119 -1.90 1.24 -11.17
N ARG A 120 -2.04 2.53 -11.39
CA ARG A 120 -1.71 3.19 -12.67
C ARG A 120 -0.28 3.68 -12.75
N ASP A 121 0.36 3.90 -11.60
CA ASP A 121 1.69 4.48 -11.48
C ASP A 121 2.58 3.56 -10.64
N SER A 122 3.85 3.46 -11.02
CA SER A 122 4.89 2.84 -10.19
C SER A 122 5.55 3.88 -9.29
N GLY A 123 6.03 3.44 -8.13
CA GLY A 123 6.69 4.31 -7.17
C GLY A 123 6.62 3.78 -5.74
N THR A 124 7.14 4.57 -4.83
CA THR A 124 7.02 4.33 -3.39
C THR A 124 6.01 5.31 -2.83
N PHE A 125 4.92 4.78 -2.34
CA PHE A 125 3.77 5.47 -1.78
C PHE A 125 3.59 5.02 -0.33
N TRP A 126 2.52 5.49 0.31
CA TRP A 126 2.16 5.06 1.64
C TRP A 126 0.64 5.09 1.84
N TYR A 127 0.17 4.40 2.83
CA TYR A 127 -1.23 4.42 3.26
C TYR A 127 -1.32 4.80 4.72
N HIS A 128 -2.39 5.50 5.11
CA HIS A 128 -2.58 5.97 6.48
C HIS A 128 -4.03 6.27 6.80
N ALA A 129 -4.33 6.39 8.09
CA ALA A 129 -5.65 6.83 8.54
C ALA A 129 -5.92 8.28 8.12
N HIS A 130 -7.15 8.57 7.65
CA HIS A 130 -7.55 9.92 7.24
C HIS A 130 -8.73 10.47 8.08
N ASN A 131 -9.19 9.76 9.09
CA ASN A 131 -10.13 10.30 10.07
C ASN A 131 -9.34 10.82 11.27
N LYS A 132 -9.49 12.13 11.60
CA LYS A 132 -8.67 12.80 12.62
C LYS A 132 -7.17 12.48 12.45
N GLY A 133 -6.64 12.70 11.26
CA GLY A 133 -5.28 12.31 10.87
C GLY A 133 -4.21 12.82 11.84
N TRP A 134 -4.38 14.01 12.43
CA TRP A 134 -3.51 14.56 13.47
C TRP A 134 -3.36 13.66 14.71
N GLU A 135 -4.32 12.80 15.00
CA GLU A 135 -4.28 11.82 16.08
C GLU A 135 -3.94 10.42 15.57
N GLN A 136 -4.73 9.90 14.64
CA GLN A 136 -4.67 8.51 14.22
C GLN A 136 -3.34 8.16 13.52
N LEU A 137 -2.83 9.05 12.67
CA LEU A 137 -1.54 8.89 12.05
C LEU A 137 -0.42 8.97 13.10
N ALA A 138 -0.48 9.96 13.99
CA ALA A 138 0.50 10.13 15.05
C ALA A 138 0.50 8.99 16.09
N ARG A 139 -0.57 8.21 16.17
CA ARG A 139 -0.62 6.98 16.96
C ARG A 139 -0.04 5.75 16.26
N GLY A 140 0.36 5.85 14.97
CA GLY A 140 1.04 4.81 14.21
C GLY A 140 0.24 4.17 13.09
N LEU A 141 -0.92 4.72 12.70
CA LEU A 141 -1.74 4.18 11.61
C LEU A 141 -1.21 4.65 10.24
N TYR A 142 -0.07 4.13 9.83
CA TYR A 142 0.53 4.32 8.51
C TYR A 142 1.37 3.09 8.11
N GLY A 143 1.62 2.93 6.81
CA GLY A 143 2.46 1.87 6.26
C GLY A 143 2.87 2.14 4.81
N PRO A 144 3.94 1.51 4.30
CA PRO A 144 4.44 1.72 2.95
C PRO A 144 3.65 0.91 1.91
N LEU A 145 3.46 1.52 0.73
CA LEU A 145 2.94 0.89 -0.47
C LEU A 145 3.98 1.04 -1.58
N VAL A 146 4.52 -0.07 -2.07
CA VAL A 146 5.52 -0.08 -3.15
C VAL A 146 4.89 -0.69 -4.40
N VAL A 147 4.84 0.11 -5.47
CA VAL A 147 4.34 -0.34 -6.77
C VAL A 147 5.52 -0.41 -7.73
N ARG A 148 5.91 -1.61 -8.12
CA ARG A 148 7.06 -1.85 -9.00
C ARG A 148 6.70 -1.65 -10.45
N GLU A 149 7.68 -1.24 -11.25
CA GLU A 149 7.54 -1.24 -12.71
C GLU A 149 7.66 -2.69 -13.22
N PRO A 150 6.70 -3.19 -14.04
CA PRO A 150 6.74 -4.54 -14.56
C PRO A 150 8.03 -4.83 -15.33
N GLY A 151 8.61 -6.01 -15.13
CA GLY A 151 9.80 -6.47 -15.84
C GLY A 151 11.11 -5.83 -15.37
N THR A 152 11.11 -4.97 -14.36
CA THR A 152 12.32 -4.49 -13.72
C THR A 152 12.81 -5.53 -12.71
N ALA A 153 13.90 -6.25 -13.07
CA ALA A 153 14.58 -7.05 -12.09
C ALA A 153 15.25 -6.13 -11.07
N ALA A 154 15.03 -6.36 -9.79
CA ALA A 154 15.79 -5.69 -8.75
C ALA A 154 17.27 -6.07 -8.89
N GLY A 155 18.09 -5.17 -9.40
CA GLY A 155 19.54 -5.32 -9.45
C GLY A 155 20.14 -4.97 -8.09
N GLY A 156 20.22 -5.94 -7.16
CA GLY A 156 20.75 -5.71 -5.82
C GLY A 156 19.68 -5.81 -4.73
N THR A 157 20.00 -5.31 -3.53
CA THR A 157 19.09 -5.28 -2.38
C THR A 157 18.24 -4.02 -2.45
N ASP A 158 16.92 -4.18 -2.50
CA ASP A 158 15.95 -3.09 -2.40
C ASP A 158 15.46 -2.98 -0.97
N ILE A 159 15.63 -1.81 -0.34
CA ILE A 159 15.27 -1.55 1.06
C ILE A 159 14.36 -0.35 1.12
N THR A 160 13.16 -0.55 1.64
CA THR A 160 12.23 0.54 1.95
C THR A 160 12.49 1.04 3.37
N LEU A 161 12.82 2.32 3.51
CA LEU A 161 13.01 2.98 4.80
C LEU A 161 11.83 3.91 5.06
N VAL A 162 11.26 3.80 6.27
CA VAL A 162 10.25 4.74 6.77
C VAL A 162 10.87 5.50 7.93
N ALA A 163 10.94 6.82 7.81
CA ALA A 163 11.39 7.70 8.87
C ALA A 163 10.18 8.34 9.55
N ASP A 164 10.13 8.27 10.87
CA ASP A 164 9.07 8.86 11.68
C ASP A 164 9.64 9.44 12.97
N ASP A 165 8.96 10.43 13.54
CA ASP A 165 9.30 11.04 14.81
C ASP A 165 8.18 10.82 15.83
N TRP A 166 8.57 10.47 17.07
CA TRP A 166 7.64 10.18 18.14
C TRP A 166 7.85 11.16 19.30
N ARG A 167 6.80 11.85 19.68
CA ARG A 167 6.83 12.67 20.87
C ARG A 167 6.41 11.83 22.08
N LEU A 168 7.38 11.44 22.90
CA LEU A 168 7.18 10.59 24.07
C LEU A 168 7.48 11.36 25.35
N GLY A 169 6.73 11.06 26.43
CA GLY A 169 7.07 11.47 27.79
C GLY A 169 8.25 10.66 28.35
N ASP A 170 8.69 11.02 29.55
CA ASP A 170 9.78 10.32 30.26
C ASP A 170 9.43 8.87 30.59
N ASP A 171 8.16 8.56 30.69
CA ASP A 171 7.58 7.22 30.91
C ASP A 171 7.36 6.44 29.60
N TYR A 172 7.76 7.01 28.47
CA TYR A 172 7.53 6.46 27.11
C TYR A 172 6.06 6.35 26.71
N LEU A 173 5.16 7.03 27.40
CA LEU A 173 3.80 7.23 26.90
C LEU A 173 3.79 8.33 25.83
N SER A 174 2.98 8.12 24.80
CA SER A 174 2.86 9.12 23.74
C SER A 174 2.16 10.38 24.26
N LEU A 175 2.78 11.55 24.10
CA LEU A 175 2.21 12.84 24.49
C LEU A 175 1.05 13.31 23.62
N ILE A 176 0.69 12.58 22.57
CA ILE A 176 -0.42 12.89 21.67
C ILE A 176 -1.77 12.51 22.32
N HIS A 177 -1.75 11.81 23.41
CA HIS A 177 -2.94 11.30 24.11
C HIS A 177 -3.39 12.16 25.30
N ILE A 178 -2.86 13.37 25.41
CA ILE A 178 -3.22 14.33 26.46
C ILE A 178 -4.34 15.25 25.95
#